data_e74feb518fb5ff13a5357dfe874866f2
#
_entry.id   e74feb518fb5ff13a5357dfe874866f2
#
_cell.length_a   1.000
_cell.length_b   1.000
_cell.length_c   1.000
_cell.angle_alpha   90.00
_cell.angle_beta   90.00
_cell.angle_gamma   90.00
#
_symmetry.space_group_name_H-M   'P 1'
#
loop_
_entity.id
_entity.type
_entity.pdbx_description
1 polymer ?
#
loop_
_entity_poly.entity_id
_entity_poly.type
_entity_poly.pdbx_seq_one_letter_code
_entity_poly.pdbx_strand_id
1 'polypeptide(L)'
;MKNGFYTALGTPYLPDGTLAEEGFRKEIEQQIEAGASGLLAMGTMGLLGCVPEAEYERVVRVVCDAVKGRVRVLVGATDNSLTRVKARIDIINKYPVDVVVLTPPYYGHLDNDLLVDFLTKCAAMTDKDVYLYDHVGITQHKLNFAMVKKLAQVPNLKGIKSADLVLIKALHDDPEIKEDFMPIFSGSDLFGVANQYGIKNYLDGIFACFPATIGKIQKCFDAEDYEGAKYWLKMMMDARDDMLAGGLWPMFSYAMNLLGCEGLFGHDYDPPANEKQKTATEAIMKRLGEI
;
A
#
# COMPACT_ATOMS: atom_id res chain seq x y z
N MET A 1 -17.00 -2.33 -1.61
CA MET A 1 -15.83 -2.88 -0.84
C MET A 1 -16.07 -2.74 0.66
N LYS A 2 -15.37 -3.54 1.49
CA LYS A 2 -15.45 -3.40 2.95
C LYS A 2 -14.63 -2.18 3.38
N ASN A 3 -15.20 -1.30 4.19
CA ASN A 3 -14.48 -0.22 4.85
C ASN A 3 -13.43 -0.78 5.82
N GLY A 4 -12.37 -0.03 6.07
CA GLY A 4 -11.33 -0.38 7.00
C GLY A 4 -9.93 -0.04 6.50
N PHE A 5 -8.94 -0.63 7.14
CA PHE A 5 -7.57 -0.41 6.71
C PHE A 5 -7.10 -1.48 5.71
N TYR A 6 -6.21 -1.06 4.85
CA TYR A 6 -5.50 -1.87 3.85
C TYR A 6 -4.01 -1.71 4.10
N THR A 7 -3.26 -2.79 4.07
CA THR A 7 -1.81 -2.71 4.26
C THR A 7 -1.07 -2.83 2.93
N ALA A 8 -0.17 -1.88 2.65
CA ALA A 8 0.82 -2.11 1.61
C ALA A 8 1.94 -2.98 2.19
N LEU A 9 2.01 -4.22 1.70
CA LEU A 9 2.98 -5.22 2.13
C LEU A 9 4.40 -4.83 1.69
N GLY A 10 5.38 -5.23 2.48
CA GLY A 10 6.76 -5.33 2.04
C GLY A 10 6.96 -6.46 1.03
N THR A 11 8.13 -6.54 0.44
CA THR A 11 8.52 -7.70 -0.38
C THR A 11 9.87 -8.18 0.14
N PRO A 12 9.91 -9.23 0.96
CA PRO A 12 11.16 -9.71 1.55
C PRO A 12 11.97 -10.52 0.55
N TYR A 13 13.28 -10.30 0.52
CA TYR A 13 14.19 -11.04 -0.32
C TYR A 13 15.24 -11.80 0.50
N LEU A 14 15.67 -12.93 -0.03
CA LEU A 14 16.86 -13.65 0.40
C LEU A 14 18.11 -12.96 -0.18
N PRO A 15 19.31 -13.26 0.33
CA PRO A 15 20.55 -12.67 -0.17
C PRO A 15 20.86 -12.92 -1.65
N ASP A 16 20.24 -13.94 -2.25
CA ASP A 16 20.36 -14.26 -3.68
C ASP A 16 19.34 -13.51 -4.56
N GLY A 17 18.52 -12.64 -3.97
CA GLY A 17 17.51 -11.84 -4.66
C GLY A 17 16.17 -12.57 -4.91
N THR A 18 16.03 -13.81 -4.44
CA THR A 18 14.75 -14.53 -4.53
C THR A 18 13.81 -14.14 -3.39
N LEU A 19 12.50 -14.29 -3.60
CA LEU A 19 11.47 -14.00 -2.59
C LEU A 19 11.65 -14.92 -1.36
N ALA A 20 11.71 -14.33 -0.16
CA ALA A 20 11.63 -15.04 1.11
C ALA A 20 10.17 -15.43 1.40
N GLU A 21 9.67 -16.50 0.76
CA GLU A 21 8.25 -16.86 0.77
C GLU A 21 7.67 -17.02 2.17
N GLU A 22 8.39 -17.66 3.10
CA GLU A 22 7.88 -17.90 4.47
C GLU A 22 7.73 -16.59 5.25
N GLY A 23 8.70 -15.68 5.13
CA GLY A 23 8.59 -14.33 5.71
C GLY A 23 7.43 -13.54 5.13
N PHE A 24 7.22 -13.63 3.82
CA PHE A 24 6.10 -12.96 3.14
C PHE A 24 4.74 -13.55 3.53
N ARG A 25 4.63 -14.86 3.63
CA ARG A 25 3.40 -15.54 4.12
C ARG A 25 3.08 -15.14 5.55
N LYS A 26 4.10 -15.01 6.40
CA LYS A 26 3.91 -14.61 7.79
C LYS A 26 3.43 -13.16 7.91
N GLU A 27 4.00 -12.24 7.16
CA GLU A 27 3.51 -10.86 7.07
C GLU A 27 2.03 -10.82 6.66
N ILE A 28 1.67 -11.53 5.59
CA ILE A 28 0.29 -11.60 5.09
C ILE A 28 -0.66 -12.10 6.20
N GLU A 29 -0.30 -13.15 6.90
CA GLU A 29 -1.12 -13.73 7.97
C GLU A 29 -1.32 -12.73 9.11
N GLN A 30 -0.25 -12.09 9.59
CA GLN A 30 -0.32 -11.08 10.65
C GLN A 30 -1.24 -9.91 10.29
N GLN A 31 -1.22 -9.45 9.04
CA GLN A 31 -2.11 -8.37 8.61
C GLN A 31 -3.57 -8.82 8.54
N ILE A 32 -3.84 -10.05 8.13
CA ILE A 32 -5.19 -10.60 8.12
C ILE A 32 -5.70 -10.77 9.56
N GLU A 33 -4.89 -11.29 10.48
CA GLU A 33 -5.21 -11.43 11.90
C GLU A 33 -5.45 -10.07 12.57
N ALA A 34 -4.71 -9.03 12.18
CA ALA A 34 -4.93 -7.65 12.63
C ALA A 34 -6.25 -7.04 12.14
N GLY A 35 -6.92 -7.67 11.18
CA GLY A 35 -8.22 -7.26 10.65
C GLY A 35 -8.16 -6.41 9.38
N ALA A 36 -7.07 -6.47 8.62
CA ALA A 36 -6.98 -5.78 7.34
C ALA A 36 -8.14 -6.15 6.40
N SER A 37 -8.70 -5.16 5.72
CA SER A 37 -9.75 -5.35 4.71
C SER A 37 -9.20 -5.75 3.33
N GLY A 38 -7.91 -5.53 3.12
CA GLY A 38 -7.19 -5.95 1.92
C GLY A 38 -5.70 -5.67 2.04
N LEU A 39 -4.94 -6.27 1.13
CA LEU A 39 -3.49 -6.22 1.10
C LEU A 39 -3.01 -5.79 -0.28
N LEU A 40 -2.11 -4.80 -0.32
CA LEU A 40 -1.47 -4.35 -1.55
C LEU A 40 -0.05 -4.93 -1.64
N ALA A 41 0.15 -5.92 -2.48
CA ALA A 41 1.48 -6.38 -2.86
C ALA A 41 2.07 -5.49 -3.96
N MET A 42 3.40 -5.33 -3.96
CA MET A 42 4.12 -4.55 -4.96
C MET A 42 3.60 -3.11 -5.12
N GLY A 43 3.27 -2.47 -4.00
CA GLY A 43 3.17 -1.03 -3.89
C GLY A 43 4.56 -0.41 -3.68
N THR A 44 4.60 0.83 -3.20
CA THR A 44 5.87 1.51 -2.83
C THR A 44 6.60 0.77 -1.71
N MET A 45 5.86 0.31 -0.68
CA MET A 45 6.44 -0.44 0.42
C MET A 45 6.99 -1.80 -0.04
N GLY A 46 6.34 -2.42 -1.02
CA GLY A 46 6.81 -3.63 -1.68
C GLY A 46 7.85 -3.39 -2.77
N LEU A 47 8.38 -2.19 -2.90
CA LEU A 47 9.48 -1.83 -3.81
C LEU A 47 9.25 -2.28 -5.26
N LEU A 48 8.04 -2.09 -5.80
CA LEU A 48 7.66 -2.55 -7.15
C LEU A 48 8.72 -2.26 -8.23
N GLY A 49 9.34 -1.08 -8.18
CA GLY A 49 10.38 -0.68 -9.14
C GLY A 49 11.69 -1.47 -9.02
N CYS A 50 11.89 -2.19 -7.92
CA CYS A 50 13.10 -2.96 -7.60
C CYS A 50 12.87 -4.47 -7.61
N VAL A 51 11.61 -4.92 -7.72
CA VAL A 51 11.28 -6.36 -7.81
C VAL A 51 11.92 -6.95 -9.07
N PRO A 52 12.78 -7.97 -8.98
CA PRO A 52 13.30 -8.65 -10.16
C PRO A 52 12.14 -9.21 -11.01
N GLU A 53 12.18 -8.98 -12.32
CA GLU A 53 11.09 -9.45 -13.21
C GLU A 53 10.85 -10.96 -13.10
N ALA A 54 11.89 -11.76 -12.82
CA ALA A 54 11.78 -13.20 -12.61
C ALA A 54 10.98 -13.56 -11.34
N GLU A 55 10.94 -12.68 -10.34
CA GLU A 55 10.22 -12.90 -9.08
C GLU A 55 8.80 -12.32 -9.10
N TYR A 56 8.46 -11.47 -10.07
CA TYR A 56 7.17 -10.79 -10.10
C TYR A 56 5.98 -11.76 -10.04
N GLU A 57 5.97 -12.80 -10.90
CA GLU A 57 4.91 -13.80 -10.90
C GLU A 57 4.87 -14.59 -9.58
N ARG A 58 6.04 -14.86 -9.00
CA ARG A 58 6.14 -15.56 -7.71
C ARG A 58 5.50 -14.76 -6.58
N VAL A 59 5.74 -13.45 -6.49
CA VAL A 59 5.09 -12.59 -5.50
C VAL A 59 3.58 -12.60 -5.68
N VAL A 60 3.07 -12.45 -6.93
CA VAL A 60 1.63 -12.50 -7.21
C VAL A 60 1.01 -13.83 -6.78
N ARG A 61 1.65 -14.93 -7.12
CA ARG A 61 1.20 -16.28 -6.73
C ARG A 61 1.15 -16.44 -5.22
N VAL A 62 2.24 -16.08 -4.53
CA VAL A 62 2.35 -16.29 -3.07
C VAL A 62 1.33 -15.47 -2.30
N VAL A 63 1.08 -14.20 -2.66
CA VAL A 63 0.06 -13.39 -1.99
C VAL A 63 -1.34 -13.98 -2.19
N CYS A 64 -1.69 -14.43 -3.39
CA CYS A 64 -2.99 -15.07 -3.66
C CYS A 64 -3.14 -16.38 -2.89
N ASP A 65 -2.11 -17.23 -2.91
CA ASP A 65 -2.09 -18.53 -2.22
C ASP A 65 -2.15 -18.37 -0.70
N ALA A 66 -1.56 -17.32 -0.13
CA ALA A 66 -1.60 -17.05 1.30
C ALA A 66 -2.94 -16.45 1.70
N VAL A 67 -3.45 -15.49 0.98
CA VAL A 67 -4.73 -14.81 1.29
C VAL A 67 -5.94 -15.74 1.18
N LYS A 68 -5.99 -16.60 0.17
CA LYS A 68 -7.08 -17.59 -0.04
C LYS A 68 -8.49 -16.98 0.02
N GLY A 69 -8.66 -15.78 -0.53
CA GLY A 69 -9.95 -15.08 -0.57
C GLY A 69 -10.46 -14.54 0.77
N ARG A 70 -9.66 -14.57 1.85
CA ARG A 70 -10.05 -14.05 3.17
C ARG A 70 -10.19 -12.53 3.21
N VAL A 71 -9.34 -11.83 2.47
CA VAL A 71 -9.35 -10.38 2.29
C VAL A 71 -9.06 -10.03 0.83
N ARG A 72 -9.25 -8.78 0.43
CA ARG A 72 -8.96 -8.38 -0.96
C ARG A 72 -7.46 -8.37 -1.25
N VAL A 73 -7.11 -8.83 -2.45
CA VAL A 73 -5.74 -8.78 -2.97
C VAL A 73 -5.64 -7.68 -4.01
N LEU A 74 -4.80 -6.70 -3.72
CA LEU A 74 -4.44 -5.62 -4.63
C LEU A 74 -2.99 -5.85 -5.08
N VAL A 75 -2.68 -5.64 -6.36
CA VAL A 75 -1.32 -5.84 -6.89
C VAL A 75 -0.90 -4.66 -7.76
N GLY A 76 0.27 -4.10 -7.47
CA GLY A 76 0.88 -3.06 -8.27
C GLY A 76 1.40 -3.60 -9.61
N ALA A 77 1.00 -2.96 -10.72
CA ALA A 77 1.42 -3.32 -12.08
C ALA A 77 2.18 -2.20 -12.81
N THR A 78 2.44 -1.10 -12.13
CA THR A 78 3.04 0.09 -12.74
C THR A 78 4.42 -0.19 -13.35
N ASP A 79 4.62 0.36 -14.54
CA ASP A 79 5.93 0.47 -15.18
C ASP A 79 5.95 1.69 -16.11
N ASN A 80 7.08 1.98 -16.72
CA ASN A 80 7.31 3.18 -17.53
C ASN A 80 6.92 3.03 -19.01
N SER A 81 6.33 1.91 -19.41
CA SER A 81 5.78 1.72 -20.76
C SER A 81 4.55 0.81 -20.76
N LEU A 82 3.64 1.05 -21.71
CA LEU A 82 2.44 0.22 -21.89
C LEU A 82 2.78 -1.26 -22.07
N THR A 83 3.86 -1.59 -22.79
CA THR A 83 4.29 -2.98 -23.02
C THR A 83 4.69 -3.67 -21.72
N ARG A 84 5.42 -2.99 -20.84
CA ARG A 84 5.85 -3.53 -19.56
C ARG A 84 4.70 -3.64 -18.57
N VAL A 85 3.81 -2.63 -18.52
CA VAL A 85 2.56 -2.70 -17.75
C VAL A 85 1.72 -3.89 -18.21
N LYS A 86 1.57 -4.07 -19.53
CA LYS A 86 0.83 -5.20 -20.09
C LYS A 86 1.40 -6.55 -19.64
N ALA A 87 2.72 -6.73 -19.70
CA ALA A 87 3.37 -7.97 -19.25
C ALA A 87 3.03 -8.32 -17.79
N ARG A 88 3.04 -7.30 -16.89
CA ARG A 88 2.64 -7.48 -15.49
C ARG A 88 1.15 -7.77 -15.32
N ILE A 89 0.29 -7.06 -16.05
CA ILE A 89 -1.16 -7.31 -16.03
C ILE A 89 -1.48 -8.72 -16.58
N ASP A 90 -0.79 -9.19 -17.61
CA ASP A 90 -0.96 -10.54 -18.15
C ASP A 90 -0.61 -11.62 -17.10
N ILE A 91 0.37 -11.37 -16.24
CA ILE A 91 0.66 -12.22 -15.08
C ILE A 91 -0.48 -12.14 -14.07
N ILE A 92 -0.87 -10.94 -13.64
CA ILE A 92 -1.95 -10.72 -12.66
C ILE A 92 -3.24 -11.42 -13.10
N ASN A 93 -3.58 -11.37 -14.38
CA ASN A 93 -4.81 -11.95 -14.91
C ASN A 93 -4.90 -13.48 -14.76
N LYS A 94 -3.77 -14.17 -14.52
CA LYS A 94 -3.74 -15.62 -14.25
C LYS A 94 -4.17 -15.99 -12.83
N TYR A 95 -4.21 -15.03 -11.91
CA TYR A 95 -4.40 -15.25 -10.47
C TYR A 95 -5.68 -14.58 -9.95
N PRO A 96 -6.22 -15.01 -8.80
CA PRO A 96 -7.40 -14.42 -8.17
C PRO A 96 -7.07 -13.10 -7.47
N VAL A 97 -6.45 -12.17 -8.19
CA VAL A 97 -6.26 -10.78 -7.75
C VAL A 97 -7.55 -10.01 -7.95
N ASP A 98 -7.96 -9.22 -6.98
CA ASP A 98 -9.19 -8.42 -7.05
C ASP A 98 -8.96 -7.08 -7.75
N VAL A 99 -7.80 -6.46 -7.53
CA VAL A 99 -7.51 -5.08 -7.97
C VAL A 99 -6.11 -4.96 -8.55
N VAL A 100 -6.01 -4.37 -9.73
CA VAL A 100 -4.74 -3.91 -10.31
C VAL A 100 -4.50 -2.46 -9.86
N VAL A 101 -3.33 -2.17 -9.29
CA VAL A 101 -2.98 -0.80 -8.87
C VAL A 101 -1.99 -0.17 -9.83
N LEU A 102 -2.30 1.02 -10.29
CA LEU A 102 -1.53 1.77 -11.27
C LEU A 102 -1.15 3.16 -10.75
N THR A 103 0.14 3.49 -10.78
CA THR A 103 0.64 4.87 -10.64
C THR A 103 0.88 5.49 -12.02
N PRO A 104 1.03 6.81 -12.12
CA PRO A 104 1.72 7.41 -13.26
C PRO A 104 3.11 6.78 -13.48
N PRO A 105 3.63 6.76 -14.72
CA PRO A 105 5.02 6.41 -14.97
C PRO A 105 5.97 7.30 -14.16
N TYR A 106 7.09 6.76 -13.70
CA TYR A 106 8.04 7.47 -12.84
C TYR A 106 9.36 7.85 -13.53
N TYR A 107 9.55 7.38 -14.78
CA TYR A 107 10.70 7.74 -15.60
C TYR A 107 10.21 8.46 -16.87
N GLY A 108 10.24 9.75 -16.85
CA GLY A 108 9.76 10.60 -17.93
C GLY A 108 8.54 11.43 -17.53
N HIS A 109 8.42 12.58 -18.16
CA HIS A 109 7.34 13.52 -17.89
C HIS A 109 6.24 13.37 -18.94
N LEU A 110 4.99 13.24 -18.48
CA LEU A 110 3.80 13.25 -19.31
C LEU A 110 2.97 14.49 -18.97
N ASP A 111 2.37 15.12 -19.99
CA ASP A 111 1.32 16.08 -19.73
C ASP A 111 0.02 15.38 -19.26
N ASN A 112 -0.94 16.17 -18.80
CA ASN A 112 -2.16 15.65 -18.20
C ASN A 112 -3.00 14.78 -19.16
N ASP A 113 -3.06 15.14 -20.45
CA ASP A 113 -3.86 14.40 -21.42
C ASP A 113 -3.19 13.06 -21.78
N LEU A 114 -1.88 13.05 -21.97
CA LEU A 114 -1.12 11.83 -22.19
C LEU A 114 -1.17 10.91 -20.97
N LEU A 115 -1.17 11.47 -19.76
CA LEU A 115 -1.27 10.68 -18.53
C LEU A 115 -2.65 10.01 -18.39
N VAL A 116 -3.74 10.74 -18.68
CA VAL A 116 -5.09 10.19 -18.70
C VAL A 116 -5.22 9.11 -19.77
N ASP A 117 -4.67 9.34 -20.98
CA ASP A 117 -4.66 8.35 -22.06
C ASP A 117 -3.86 7.08 -21.67
N PHE A 118 -2.67 7.25 -21.08
CA PHE A 118 -1.86 6.15 -20.58
C PHE A 118 -2.61 5.28 -19.58
N LEU A 119 -3.18 5.89 -18.54
CA LEU A 119 -3.92 5.17 -17.49
C LEU A 119 -5.19 4.51 -18.04
N THR A 120 -5.88 5.14 -18.98
CA THR A 120 -7.04 4.56 -19.67
C THR A 120 -6.64 3.31 -20.47
N LYS A 121 -5.54 3.40 -21.23
CA LYS A 121 -5.00 2.25 -21.99
C LYS A 121 -4.57 1.11 -21.06
N CYS A 122 -3.95 1.43 -19.93
CA CYS A 122 -3.58 0.41 -18.94
C CYS A 122 -4.81 -0.27 -18.35
N ALA A 123 -5.85 0.48 -17.98
CA ALA A 123 -7.09 -0.07 -17.45
C ALA A 123 -7.78 -1.02 -18.45
N ALA A 124 -7.70 -0.73 -19.75
CA ALA A 124 -8.27 -1.57 -20.81
C ALA A 124 -7.52 -2.92 -21.01
N MET A 125 -6.41 -3.17 -20.32
CA MET A 125 -5.65 -4.42 -20.41
C MET A 125 -6.18 -5.53 -19.49
N THR A 126 -7.19 -5.25 -18.66
CA THR A 126 -7.75 -6.20 -17.68
C THR A 126 -9.24 -5.97 -17.48
N ASP A 127 -9.95 -7.03 -17.13
CA ASP A 127 -11.36 -6.95 -16.67
C ASP A 127 -11.47 -6.80 -15.14
N LYS A 128 -10.33 -6.86 -14.42
CA LYS A 128 -10.29 -6.66 -12.97
C LYS A 128 -10.53 -5.20 -12.62
N ASP A 129 -10.93 -4.95 -11.38
CA ASP A 129 -10.96 -3.59 -10.84
C ASP A 129 -9.57 -2.95 -10.93
N VAL A 130 -9.51 -1.68 -11.29
CA VAL A 130 -8.27 -0.89 -11.37
C VAL A 130 -8.34 0.26 -10.39
N TYR A 131 -7.29 0.43 -9.60
CA TYR A 131 -7.14 1.55 -8.69
C TYR A 131 -5.96 2.41 -9.10
N LEU A 132 -6.17 3.70 -9.10
CA LEU A 132 -5.11 4.68 -9.28
C LEU A 132 -4.31 4.83 -7.98
N TYR A 133 -3.03 5.15 -8.10
CA TYR A 133 -2.21 5.52 -6.96
C TYR A 133 -1.49 6.84 -7.23
N ASP A 134 -1.93 7.90 -6.58
CA ASP A 134 -1.36 9.23 -6.63
C ASP A 134 -0.20 9.34 -5.63
N HIS A 135 1.03 9.26 -6.13
CA HIS A 135 2.24 9.33 -5.32
C HIS A 135 3.27 10.27 -5.94
N VAL A 136 3.05 11.57 -5.81
CA VAL A 136 3.85 12.62 -6.43
C VAL A 136 5.35 12.51 -6.09
N GLY A 137 5.69 12.11 -4.85
CA GLY A 137 7.09 11.96 -4.41
C GLY A 137 7.90 10.94 -5.20
N ILE A 138 7.23 9.98 -5.87
CA ILE A 138 7.90 8.97 -6.72
C ILE A 138 7.70 9.28 -8.19
N THR A 139 6.45 9.56 -8.59
CA THR A 139 6.09 9.67 -10.01
C THR A 139 6.30 11.06 -10.59
N GLN A 140 6.46 12.08 -9.72
CA GLN A 140 6.52 13.51 -10.11
C GLN A 140 5.28 14.00 -10.88
N HIS A 141 4.22 13.21 -10.93
CA HIS A 141 2.94 13.53 -11.53
C HIS A 141 1.87 13.59 -10.45
N LYS A 142 1.03 14.63 -10.51
CA LYS A 142 -0.12 14.79 -9.63
C LYS A 142 -1.40 14.39 -10.38
N LEU A 143 -2.15 13.45 -9.82
CA LEU A 143 -3.50 13.18 -10.27
C LEU A 143 -4.45 14.20 -9.63
N ASN A 144 -4.87 15.19 -10.37
CA ASN A 144 -5.81 16.20 -9.90
C ASN A 144 -7.27 15.72 -10.02
N PHE A 145 -8.18 16.44 -9.38
CA PHE A 145 -9.60 16.09 -9.33
C PHE A 145 -10.23 15.89 -10.72
N ALA A 146 -9.97 16.81 -11.68
CA ALA A 146 -10.55 16.72 -13.01
C ALA A 146 -10.09 15.48 -13.79
N MET A 147 -8.81 15.13 -13.66
CA MET A 147 -8.26 13.91 -14.26
C MET A 147 -8.88 12.65 -13.66
N VAL A 148 -8.96 12.58 -12.33
CA VAL A 148 -9.54 11.42 -11.62
C VAL A 148 -11.01 11.29 -11.95
N LYS A 149 -11.77 12.39 -11.99
CA LYS A 149 -13.19 12.39 -12.38
C LYS A 149 -13.38 11.85 -13.80
N LYS A 150 -12.52 12.25 -14.75
CA LYS A 150 -12.53 11.72 -16.12
C LYS A 150 -12.20 10.22 -16.15
N LEU A 151 -11.17 9.79 -15.42
CA LEU A 151 -10.76 8.40 -15.31
C LEU A 151 -11.80 7.52 -14.63
N ALA A 152 -12.53 8.03 -13.64
CA ALA A 152 -13.60 7.31 -12.94
C ALA A 152 -14.80 6.97 -13.87
N GLN A 153 -14.87 7.52 -15.08
CA GLN A 153 -15.85 7.11 -16.09
C GLN A 153 -15.46 5.79 -16.79
N VAL A 154 -14.19 5.40 -16.75
CA VAL A 154 -13.73 4.10 -17.28
C VAL A 154 -14.40 2.98 -16.47
N PRO A 155 -15.00 1.97 -17.11
CA PRO A 155 -15.87 0.99 -16.42
C PRO A 155 -15.23 0.25 -15.24
N ASN A 156 -13.98 -0.15 -15.37
CA ASN A 156 -13.25 -0.91 -14.36
C ASN A 156 -12.32 -0.05 -13.48
N LEU A 157 -12.25 1.26 -13.68
CA LEU A 157 -11.58 2.16 -12.74
C LEU A 157 -12.48 2.42 -11.53
N LYS A 158 -12.13 1.81 -10.39
CA LYS A 158 -12.98 1.69 -9.20
C LYS A 158 -12.39 2.34 -7.95
N GLY A 159 -11.29 3.05 -8.06
CA GLY A 159 -10.76 3.74 -6.89
C GLY A 159 -9.45 4.46 -7.11
N ILE A 160 -9.04 5.15 -6.06
CA ILE A 160 -7.76 5.86 -5.99
C ILE A 160 -7.20 5.80 -4.57
N LYS A 161 -5.89 5.60 -4.45
CA LYS A 161 -5.11 5.86 -3.24
C LYS A 161 -4.40 7.20 -3.37
N SER A 162 -4.56 8.09 -2.40
CA SER A 162 -3.81 9.35 -2.34
C SER A 162 -3.62 9.82 -0.90
N ALA A 163 -2.51 10.50 -0.63
CA ALA A 163 -2.26 11.20 0.64
C ALA A 163 -2.87 12.62 0.66
N ASP A 164 -3.45 13.07 -0.44
CA ASP A 164 -4.10 14.37 -0.57
C ASP A 164 -5.54 14.30 -0.04
N LEU A 165 -5.75 14.76 1.21
CA LEU A 165 -7.07 14.75 1.84
C LEU A 165 -8.08 15.61 1.08
N VAL A 166 -7.65 16.71 0.46
CA VAL A 166 -8.54 17.60 -0.30
C VAL A 166 -9.07 16.86 -1.53
N LEU A 167 -8.19 16.17 -2.27
CA LEU A 167 -8.59 15.34 -3.41
C LEU A 167 -9.53 14.21 -2.99
N ILE A 168 -9.15 13.45 -1.96
CA ILE A 168 -9.96 12.31 -1.48
C ILE A 168 -11.33 12.76 -1.02
N LYS A 169 -11.40 13.87 -0.25
CA LYS A 169 -12.68 14.43 0.20
C LYS A 169 -13.53 14.92 -0.98
N ALA A 170 -12.95 15.61 -1.93
CA ALA A 170 -13.68 16.10 -3.11
C ALA A 170 -14.27 14.94 -3.93
N LEU A 171 -13.52 13.84 -4.09
CA LEU A 171 -14.01 12.63 -4.76
C LEU A 171 -15.08 11.89 -3.94
N HIS A 172 -14.97 11.90 -2.61
CA HIS A 172 -15.94 11.27 -1.71
C HIS A 172 -17.30 11.99 -1.75
N ASP A 173 -17.29 13.32 -1.85
CA ASP A 173 -18.50 14.16 -1.78
C ASP A 173 -19.15 14.40 -3.16
N ASP A 174 -18.48 14.12 -4.27
CA ASP A 174 -18.99 14.40 -5.61
C ASP A 174 -20.06 13.39 -6.04
N PRO A 175 -21.33 13.82 -6.23
CA PRO A 175 -22.42 12.92 -6.61
C PRO A 175 -22.28 12.33 -8.02
N GLU A 176 -21.39 12.86 -8.87
CA GLU A 176 -21.12 12.31 -10.19
C GLU A 176 -20.06 11.20 -10.17
N ILE A 177 -19.37 11.02 -9.06
CA ILE A 177 -18.49 9.87 -8.83
C ILE A 177 -19.36 8.64 -8.54
N LYS A 178 -19.08 7.54 -9.24
CA LYS A 178 -19.83 6.28 -9.07
C LYS A 178 -19.79 5.81 -7.61
N GLU A 179 -20.90 5.29 -7.12
CA GLU A 179 -21.00 4.75 -5.75
C GLU A 179 -19.98 3.64 -5.47
N ASP A 180 -19.60 2.89 -6.49
CA ASP A 180 -18.62 1.81 -6.41
C ASP A 180 -17.15 2.29 -6.58
N PHE A 181 -16.93 3.59 -6.79
CA PHE A 181 -15.58 4.18 -6.80
C PHE A 181 -15.12 4.46 -5.38
N MET A 182 -13.96 3.91 -5.00
CA MET A 182 -13.44 3.97 -3.65
C MET A 182 -12.24 4.90 -3.51
N PRO A 183 -12.41 6.09 -2.94
CA PRO A 183 -11.30 6.89 -2.47
C PRO A 183 -10.66 6.24 -1.23
N ILE A 184 -9.33 5.98 -1.28
CA ILE A 184 -8.54 5.45 -0.16
C ILE A 184 -7.55 6.53 0.26
N PHE A 185 -7.63 6.92 1.52
CA PHE A 185 -6.73 7.93 2.07
C PHE A 185 -5.45 7.30 2.62
N SER A 186 -4.30 7.89 2.33
CA SER A 186 -2.99 7.42 2.79
C SER A 186 -2.15 8.48 3.51
N GLY A 187 -2.77 9.55 3.95
CA GLY A 187 -2.16 10.58 4.80
C GLY A 187 -2.34 10.26 6.28
N SER A 188 -1.49 9.37 6.81
CA SER A 188 -1.67 8.76 8.13
C SER A 188 -1.80 9.76 9.28
N ASP A 189 -1.15 10.92 9.19
CA ASP A 189 -1.25 12.00 10.18
C ASP A 189 -2.68 12.56 10.34
N LEU A 190 -3.53 12.39 9.31
CA LEU A 190 -4.87 12.94 9.25
C LEU A 190 -5.98 11.89 9.26
N PHE A 191 -5.69 10.63 9.55
CA PHE A 191 -6.71 9.56 9.54
C PHE A 191 -7.87 9.84 10.49
N GLY A 192 -7.61 10.38 11.69
CA GLY A 192 -8.66 10.76 12.63
C GLY A 192 -9.60 11.85 12.08
N VAL A 193 -9.04 12.83 11.37
CA VAL A 193 -9.82 13.87 10.69
C VAL A 193 -10.63 13.29 9.54
N ALA A 194 -9.98 12.49 8.70
CA ALA A 194 -10.65 11.84 7.56
C ALA A 194 -11.82 10.97 8.00
N ASN A 195 -11.67 10.19 9.09
CA ASN A 195 -12.72 9.34 9.64
C ASN A 195 -13.96 10.13 10.04
N GLN A 196 -13.79 11.28 10.70
CA GLN A 196 -14.90 12.16 11.09
C GLN A 196 -15.64 12.76 9.90
N TYR A 197 -15.01 12.87 8.72
CA TYR A 197 -15.64 13.26 7.46
C TYR A 197 -16.24 12.08 6.68
N GLY A 198 -16.32 10.89 7.27
CA GLY A 198 -16.88 9.71 6.61
C GLY A 198 -15.93 8.95 5.69
N ILE A 199 -14.67 9.37 5.57
CA ILE A 199 -13.63 8.68 4.80
C ILE A 199 -13.09 7.56 5.68
N LYS A 200 -13.55 6.32 5.43
CA LYS A 200 -13.29 5.14 6.28
C LYS A 200 -12.36 4.11 5.65
N ASN A 201 -11.68 4.46 4.57
CA ASN A 201 -10.75 3.58 3.87
C ASN A 201 -9.34 4.16 3.93
N TYR A 202 -8.42 3.42 4.53
CA TYR A 202 -7.04 3.82 4.75
C TYR A 202 -6.08 2.80 4.16
N LEU A 203 -4.96 3.26 3.57
CA LEU A 203 -3.92 2.37 3.08
C LEU A 203 -2.54 2.97 3.30
N ASP A 204 -1.72 2.32 4.12
CA ASP A 204 -0.34 2.75 4.36
C ASP A 204 0.61 1.54 4.44
N GLY A 205 1.92 1.79 4.16
CA GLY A 205 2.96 0.78 4.24
C GLY A 205 3.48 0.56 5.65
N ILE A 206 3.43 1.60 6.51
CA ILE A 206 3.92 1.46 7.89
C ILE A 206 3.08 0.47 8.71
N PHE A 207 1.85 0.17 8.30
CA PHE A 207 1.02 -0.84 8.95
C PHE A 207 1.64 -2.23 8.93
N ALA A 208 2.48 -2.52 7.91
CA ALA A 208 3.16 -3.80 7.77
C ALA A 208 3.98 -4.17 9.03
N CYS A 209 4.69 -3.21 9.62
CA CYS A 209 5.48 -3.46 10.83
C CYS A 209 4.75 -3.13 12.14
N PHE A 210 3.50 -2.63 12.08
CA PHE A 210 2.70 -2.30 13.27
C PHE A 210 1.29 -2.91 13.22
N PRO A 211 1.17 -4.24 12.98
CA PRO A 211 -0.13 -4.91 12.82
C PRO A 211 -1.02 -4.79 14.05
N ALA A 212 -0.48 -4.95 15.26
CA ALA A 212 -1.27 -4.84 16.48
C ALA A 212 -1.79 -3.42 16.70
N THR A 213 -0.96 -2.41 16.39
CA THR A 213 -1.32 -0.99 16.58
C THR A 213 -2.39 -0.55 15.59
N ILE A 214 -2.26 -0.88 14.30
CA ILE A 214 -3.31 -0.53 13.32
C ILE A 214 -4.64 -1.24 13.63
N GLY A 215 -4.59 -2.48 14.12
CA GLY A 215 -5.77 -3.20 14.59
C GLY A 215 -6.46 -2.50 15.78
N LYS A 216 -5.70 -1.91 16.71
CA LYS A 216 -6.25 -1.10 17.82
C LYS A 216 -6.88 0.20 17.29
N ILE A 217 -6.23 0.88 16.35
CA ILE A 217 -6.76 2.11 15.72
C ILE A 217 -8.10 1.80 15.04
N GLN A 218 -8.17 0.71 14.26
CA GLN A 218 -9.41 0.32 13.58
C GLN A 218 -10.53 0.03 14.57
N LYS A 219 -10.26 -0.69 15.66
CA LYS A 219 -11.26 -0.94 16.71
C LYS A 219 -11.76 0.35 17.36
N CYS A 220 -10.88 1.33 17.59
CA CYS A 220 -11.30 2.64 18.09
C CYS A 220 -12.21 3.36 17.09
N PHE A 221 -11.90 3.34 15.80
CA PHE A 221 -12.76 3.93 14.77
C PHE A 221 -14.13 3.23 14.67
N ASP A 222 -14.14 1.91 14.74
CA ASP A 222 -15.37 1.12 14.68
C ASP A 222 -16.29 1.36 15.91
N ALA A 223 -15.68 1.70 17.05
CA ALA A 223 -16.37 2.05 18.29
C ALA A 223 -16.65 3.55 18.44
N GLU A 224 -16.26 4.39 17.47
CA GLU A 224 -16.32 5.86 17.54
C GLU A 224 -15.52 6.44 18.73
N ASP A 225 -14.53 5.69 19.25
CA ASP A 225 -13.60 6.13 20.29
C ASP A 225 -12.49 6.98 19.65
N TYR A 226 -12.79 8.25 19.38
CA TYR A 226 -11.84 9.16 18.73
C TYR A 226 -10.65 9.54 19.62
N GLU A 227 -10.79 9.54 20.94
CA GLU A 227 -9.67 9.79 21.84
C GLU A 227 -8.69 8.60 21.89
N GLY A 228 -9.21 7.38 21.92
CA GLY A 228 -8.40 6.17 21.77
C GLY A 228 -7.71 6.10 20.41
N ALA A 229 -8.43 6.40 19.32
CA ALA A 229 -7.86 6.47 17.98
C ALA A 229 -6.73 7.50 17.89
N LYS A 230 -6.92 8.70 18.43
CA LYS A 230 -5.93 9.78 18.48
C LYS A 230 -4.67 9.36 19.25
N TYR A 231 -4.84 8.69 20.39
CA TYR A 231 -3.71 8.17 21.17
C TYR A 231 -2.86 7.19 20.36
N TRP A 232 -3.49 6.15 19.77
CA TRP A 232 -2.76 5.14 19.01
C TRP A 232 -2.19 5.66 17.70
N LEU A 233 -2.91 6.56 17.01
CA LEU A 233 -2.38 7.25 15.82
C LEU A 233 -1.13 8.05 16.15
N LYS A 234 -1.16 8.85 17.24
CA LYS A 234 0.03 9.60 17.66
C LYS A 234 1.22 8.67 17.94
N MET A 235 1.00 7.59 18.67
CA MET A 235 2.05 6.60 18.99
C MET A 235 2.64 5.98 17.72
N MET A 236 1.80 5.64 16.74
CA MET A 236 2.24 5.08 15.45
C MET A 236 2.99 6.12 14.61
N MET A 237 2.52 7.37 14.59
CA MET A 237 3.20 8.44 13.84
C MET A 237 4.55 8.80 14.46
N ASP A 238 4.65 8.90 15.78
CA ASP A 238 5.93 9.10 16.47
C ASP A 238 6.91 7.96 16.12
N ALA A 239 6.43 6.71 16.07
CA ALA A 239 7.26 5.55 15.68
C ALA A 239 7.72 5.61 14.22
N ARG A 240 6.82 5.98 13.30
CA ARG A 240 7.17 6.23 11.88
C ARG A 240 8.24 7.30 11.76
N ASP A 241 8.08 8.41 12.44
CA ASP A 241 9.00 9.55 12.37
C ASP A 241 10.37 9.20 12.95
N ASP A 242 10.41 8.45 14.07
CA ASP A 242 11.65 7.87 14.62
C ASP A 242 12.36 6.97 13.59
N MET A 243 11.61 6.11 12.87
CA MET A 243 12.17 5.25 11.82
C MET A 243 12.67 6.06 10.61
N LEU A 244 11.91 7.06 10.17
CA LEU A 244 12.33 7.95 9.07
C LEU A 244 13.63 8.69 9.42
N ALA A 245 13.72 9.23 10.62
CA ALA A 245 14.91 9.94 11.09
C ALA A 245 16.12 9.00 11.30
N GLY A 246 15.86 7.75 11.68
CA GLY A 246 16.90 6.74 11.94
C GLY A 246 17.37 5.97 10.69
N GLY A 247 16.66 6.10 9.57
CA GLY A 247 16.85 5.32 8.33
C GLY A 247 15.76 4.26 8.18
N LEU A 248 14.74 4.60 7.40
CA LEU A 248 13.52 3.80 7.27
C LEU A 248 13.78 2.33 6.93
N TRP A 249 14.48 2.05 5.85
CA TRP A 249 14.57 0.69 5.32
C TRP A 249 15.32 -0.30 6.22
N PRO A 250 16.51 0.03 6.77
CA PRO A 250 17.17 -0.84 7.75
C PRO A 250 16.31 -1.10 9.00
N MET A 251 15.64 -0.06 9.53
CA MET A 251 14.81 -0.19 10.73
C MET A 251 13.52 -0.96 10.43
N PHE A 252 12.88 -0.71 9.29
CA PHE A 252 11.69 -1.45 8.84
C PHE A 252 12.01 -2.93 8.66
N SER A 253 13.09 -3.26 7.92
CA SER A 253 13.52 -4.64 7.71
C SER A 253 13.78 -5.35 9.03
N TYR A 254 14.43 -4.66 9.99
CA TYR A 254 14.67 -5.23 11.30
C TYR A 254 13.38 -5.41 12.13
N ALA A 255 12.45 -4.46 12.06
CA ALA A 255 11.14 -4.58 12.71
C ALA A 255 10.36 -5.79 12.18
N MET A 256 10.34 -5.99 10.85
CA MET A 256 9.71 -7.15 10.22
C MET A 256 10.35 -8.47 10.69
N ASN A 257 11.68 -8.50 10.80
CA ASN A 257 12.38 -9.69 11.31
C ASN A 257 12.05 -9.94 12.80
N LEU A 258 11.89 -8.90 13.64
CA LEU A 258 11.42 -9.05 15.02
C LEU A 258 10.02 -9.66 15.11
N LEU A 259 9.14 -9.37 14.15
CA LEU A 259 7.83 -10.00 14.02
C LEU A 259 7.92 -11.43 13.46
N GLY A 260 9.13 -11.90 13.13
CA GLY A 260 9.41 -13.22 12.57
C GLY A 260 9.11 -13.32 11.07
N CYS A 261 8.96 -12.19 10.38
CA CYS A 261 8.90 -12.12 8.93
C CYS A 261 10.33 -12.06 8.39
N GLU A 262 10.92 -13.22 8.12
CA GLU A 262 12.31 -13.31 7.68
C GLU A 262 12.51 -12.74 6.28
N GLY A 263 13.64 -12.08 6.06
CA GLY A 263 14.05 -11.51 4.79
C GLY A 263 14.53 -10.06 4.87
N LEU A 264 15.05 -9.56 3.78
CA LEU A 264 15.41 -8.16 3.60
C LEU A 264 14.19 -7.40 3.02
N PHE A 265 13.65 -6.47 3.78
CA PHE A 265 12.53 -5.60 3.40
C PHE A 265 13.05 -4.20 3.01
N GLY A 266 13.97 -4.11 2.08
CA GLY A 266 14.61 -2.86 1.66
C GLY A 266 15.18 -3.03 0.26
N HIS A 267 15.84 -1.99 -0.23
CA HIS A 267 16.57 -2.10 -1.47
C HIS A 267 17.79 -3.02 -1.28
N ASP A 268 18.24 -3.68 -2.32
CA ASP A 268 19.40 -4.57 -2.30
C ASP A 268 20.73 -3.86 -1.98
N TYR A 269 20.75 -2.53 -2.11
CA TYR A 269 21.88 -1.67 -1.71
C TYR A 269 21.75 -1.07 -0.30
N ASP A 270 20.62 -1.26 0.40
CA ASP A 270 20.48 -0.79 1.77
C ASP A 270 21.34 -1.62 2.73
N PRO A 271 22.09 -0.99 3.64
CA PRO A 271 22.85 -1.73 4.63
C PRO A 271 21.89 -2.36 5.66
N PRO A 272 22.28 -3.47 6.31
CA PRO A 272 21.51 -3.98 7.44
C PRO A 272 21.50 -2.99 8.61
N ALA A 273 20.48 -3.06 9.46
CA ALA A 273 20.38 -2.20 10.64
C ALA A 273 21.61 -2.33 11.52
N ASN A 274 22.25 -1.20 11.86
CA ASN A 274 23.33 -1.15 12.83
C ASN A 274 22.78 -1.24 14.27
N GLU A 275 23.67 -1.43 15.26
CA GLU A 275 23.26 -1.65 16.66
C GLU A 275 22.44 -0.50 17.26
N LYS A 276 22.70 0.75 16.86
CA LYS A 276 21.89 1.90 17.29
C LYS A 276 20.46 1.81 16.71
N GLN A 277 20.34 1.48 15.44
CA GLN A 277 19.05 1.30 14.75
C GLN A 277 18.28 0.10 15.34
N LYS A 278 18.94 -1.03 15.60
CA LYS A 278 18.33 -2.20 16.25
C LYS A 278 17.75 -1.85 17.61
N THR A 279 18.57 -1.22 18.48
CA THR A 279 18.13 -0.78 19.82
C THR A 279 16.93 0.17 19.75
N ALA A 280 16.98 1.14 18.83
CA ALA A 280 15.88 2.07 18.64
C ALA A 280 14.61 1.36 18.14
N THR A 281 14.74 0.46 17.17
CA THR A 281 13.61 -0.33 16.63
C THR A 281 12.97 -1.19 17.69
N GLU A 282 13.77 -1.92 18.50
CA GLU A 282 13.25 -2.72 19.62
C GLU A 282 12.47 -1.87 20.63
N ALA A 283 12.98 -0.66 20.95
CA ALA A 283 12.29 0.25 21.86
C ALA A 283 10.94 0.72 21.27
N ILE A 284 10.89 1.00 19.97
CA ILE A 284 9.67 1.35 19.24
C ILE A 284 8.67 0.20 19.29
N MET A 285 9.10 -1.02 18.93
CA MET A 285 8.22 -2.20 18.86
C MET A 285 7.65 -2.56 20.25
N LYS A 286 8.45 -2.48 21.31
CA LYS A 286 8.00 -2.66 22.71
C LYS A 286 7.03 -1.56 23.14
N ARG A 287 7.32 -0.29 22.81
CA ARG A 287 6.45 0.87 23.14
C ARG A 287 5.05 0.73 22.53
N LEU A 288 4.95 0.17 21.33
CA LEU A 288 3.69 -0.08 20.63
C LEU A 288 3.01 -1.39 21.07
N GLY A 289 3.74 -2.29 21.72
CA GLY A 289 3.27 -3.63 22.08
C GLY A 289 3.12 -4.54 20.87
N GLU A 290 4.05 -4.44 19.93
CA GLU A 290 4.18 -5.33 18.78
C GLU A 290 5.01 -6.58 19.13
N ILE A 291 5.92 -6.46 20.11
CA ILE A 291 6.76 -7.54 20.67
C ILE A 291 6.79 -7.46 22.18
#